data_aaa28cf61a828b0ed3db7cea659cb25c
#
_entry.id   aaa28cf61a828b0ed3db7cea659cb25c
#
_cell.length_a   1.000
_cell.length_b   1.000
_cell.length_c   1.000
_cell.angle_alpha   90.00
_cell.angle_beta   90.00
_cell.angle_gamma   90.00
#
_symmetry.space_group_name_H-M   'P 1'
#
loop_
_entity.id
_entity.type
_entity.pdbx_description
1 polymer ?
#
loop_
_entity_poly.entity_id
_entity_poly.type
_entity_poly.pdbx_seq_one_letter_code
_entity_poly.pdbx_strand_id
1 'polypeptide(L)'
;MERRLVPRSAELMSQQDTVLLVIDIQEKLIGKIENAKRLVWNVRRLLDGAGELGLKILATEQYPKGLGPMLSELAEGIPQIPSKMMFSCRGCPETIEQIAGCGAHKVLLCGIETHVCVQQTAFDLMASGYRVYLAADAVGSRFRMDHELALQRMESSGVTVTTTEAALFEWCEVAGTPEFKRISRIVREPSPTSFADD
;
A
#
# COMPACT_ATOMS: atom_id res chain seq x y z
N MET A 1 38.97 14.55 -7.37
CA MET A 1 37.75 15.25 -7.82
C MET A 1 36.57 14.44 -7.31
N GLU A 2 35.95 14.82 -6.18
CA GLU A 2 34.77 14.16 -5.67
C GLU A 2 33.64 14.31 -6.71
N ARG A 3 33.10 13.19 -7.16
CA ARG A 3 31.89 13.21 -8.01
C ARG A 3 30.72 13.74 -7.18
N ARG A 4 30.28 14.94 -7.46
CA ARG A 4 29.08 15.51 -6.85
C ARG A 4 27.88 14.68 -7.31
N LEU A 5 27.35 13.83 -6.43
CA LEU A 5 26.14 13.08 -6.71
C LEU A 5 24.96 14.05 -6.86
N VAL A 6 24.14 13.82 -7.87
CA VAL A 6 22.86 14.52 -8.01
C VAL A 6 21.96 14.06 -6.85
N PRO A 7 21.28 14.97 -6.14
CA PRO A 7 20.35 14.57 -5.10
C PRO A 7 19.21 13.72 -5.67
N ARG A 8 18.76 12.74 -4.89
CA ARG A 8 17.61 11.90 -5.27
C ARG A 8 16.36 12.76 -5.39
N SER A 9 15.52 12.47 -6.38
CA SER A 9 14.23 13.15 -6.56
C SER A 9 13.32 12.95 -5.34
N ALA A 10 12.69 14.03 -4.90
CA ALA A 10 11.68 13.96 -3.84
C ALA A 10 10.39 13.25 -4.26
N GLU A 11 10.22 12.98 -5.56
CA GLU A 11 9.08 12.20 -6.08
C GLU A 11 9.25 10.69 -5.89
N LEU A 12 10.48 10.21 -5.69
CA LEU A 12 10.73 8.79 -5.43
C LEU A 12 10.56 8.48 -3.94
N MET A 13 9.88 7.39 -3.62
CA MET A 13 9.78 6.87 -2.25
C MET A 13 11.13 6.36 -1.76
N SER A 14 11.34 6.40 -0.44
CA SER A 14 12.47 5.77 0.22
C SER A 14 12.03 5.02 1.47
N GLN A 15 12.85 4.09 1.94
CA GLN A 15 12.58 3.35 3.18
C GLN A 15 12.51 4.24 4.43
N GLN A 16 13.17 5.43 4.42
CA GLN A 16 13.20 6.32 5.57
C GLN A 16 12.00 7.28 5.62
N ASP A 17 11.36 7.57 4.48
CA ASP A 17 10.34 8.61 4.39
C ASP A 17 8.93 8.09 4.06
N THR A 18 8.77 6.76 3.94
CA THR A 18 7.52 6.14 3.51
C THR A 18 6.93 5.22 4.57
N VAL A 19 5.60 5.29 4.73
CA VAL A 19 4.78 4.32 5.47
C VAL A 19 3.98 3.48 4.47
N LEU A 20 3.92 2.18 4.68
CA LEU A 20 2.96 1.30 4.01
C LEU A 20 1.67 1.22 4.83
N LEU A 21 0.53 1.60 4.24
CA LEU A 21 -0.80 1.49 4.85
C LEU A 21 -1.68 0.51 4.08
N VAL A 22 -2.00 -0.61 4.72
CA VAL A 22 -2.87 -1.67 4.20
C VAL A 22 -4.30 -1.45 4.69
N ILE A 23 -5.24 -1.30 3.76
CA ILE A 23 -6.61 -0.87 4.07
C ILE A 23 -7.59 -2.03 3.89
N ASP A 24 -8.20 -2.49 4.98
CA ASP A 24 -9.44 -3.26 5.07
C ASP A 24 -9.51 -4.56 4.24
N ILE A 25 -8.41 -5.30 4.09
CA ILE A 25 -8.42 -6.59 3.35
C ILE A 25 -8.98 -7.70 4.24
N GLN A 26 -10.32 -7.75 4.34
CA GLN A 26 -11.05 -8.57 5.30
C GLN A 26 -11.75 -9.77 4.64
N GLU A 27 -11.93 -10.84 5.41
CA GLU A 27 -12.44 -12.15 4.97
C GLU A 27 -13.75 -12.07 4.17
N LYS A 28 -14.72 -11.27 4.64
CA LYS A 28 -16.05 -11.18 4.00
C LYS A 28 -16.10 -10.22 2.80
N LEU A 29 -15.06 -9.43 2.60
CA LEU A 29 -14.96 -8.48 1.47
C LEU A 29 -14.15 -9.06 0.31
N ILE A 30 -13.01 -9.66 0.61
CA ILE A 30 -12.01 -10.02 -0.41
C ILE A 30 -12.56 -10.97 -1.49
N GLY A 31 -13.42 -11.92 -1.13
CA GLY A 31 -14.02 -12.87 -2.07
C GLY A 31 -14.96 -12.24 -3.12
N LYS A 32 -15.28 -10.96 -2.99
CA LYS A 32 -16.11 -10.20 -3.93
C LYS A 32 -15.28 -9.29 -4.85
N ILE A 33 -13.98 -9.18 -4.60
CA ILE A 33 -13.08 -8.32 -5.36
C ILE A 33 -12.61 -9.04 -6.62
N GLU A 34 -12.70 -8.37 -7.75
CA GLU A 34 -12.12 -8.86 -9.01
C GLU A 34 -10.60 -9.02 -8.83
N ASN A 35 -10.04 -10.10 -9.35
CA ASN A 35 -8.61 -10.41 -9.23
C ASN A 35 -8.05 -10.48 -7.80
N ALA A 36 -8.89 -10.84 -6.81
CA ALA A 36 -8.54 -10.91 -5.40
C ALA A 36 -7.23 -11.66 -5.12
N LYS A 37 -6.98 -12.78 -5.79
CA LYS A 37 -5.75 -13.58 -5.60
C LYS A 37 -4.48 -12.80 -5.96
N ARG A 38 -4.51 -12.05 -7.07
CA ARG A 38 -3.40 -11.21 -7.51
C ARG A 38 -3.22 -10.01 -6.58
N LEU A 39 -4.31 -9.39 -6.16
CA LEU A 39 -4.27 -8.29 -5.19
C LEU A 39 -3.61 -8.74 -3.88
N VAL A 40 -4.07 -9.85 -3.29
CA VAL A 40 -3.51 -10.39 -2.04
C VAL A 40 -2.03 -10.75 -2.20
N TRP A 41 -1.66 -11.37 -3.31
CA TRP A 41 -0.26 -11.69 -3.62
C TRP A 41 0.61 -10.43 -3.69
N ASN A 42 0.15 -9.35 -4.34
CA ASN A 42 0.88 -8.08 -4.41
C ASN A 42 0.98 -7.41 -3.04
N VAL A 43 -0.10 -7.41 -2.26
CA VAL A 43 -0.07 -6.86 -0.89
C VAL A 43 0.92 -7.62 0.00
N ARG A 44 0.95 -8.97 -0.08
CA ARG A 44 1.96 -9.77 0.62
C ARG A 44 3.38 -9.38 0.22
N ARG A 45 3.65 -9.21 -1.09
CA ARG A 45 4.96 -8.75 -1.58
C ARG A 45 5.35 -7.37 -1.05
N LEU A 46 4.40 -6.44 -0.94
CA LEU A 46 4.61 -5.12 -0.31
C LEU A 46 4.93 -5.28 1.18
N LEU A 47 4.21 -6.13 1.90
CA LEU A 47 4.45 -6.41 3.32
C LEU A 47 5.84 -7.03 3.54
N ASP A 48 6.19 -8.06 2.77
CA ASP A 48 7.48 -8.72 2.83
C ASP A 48 8.63 -7.74 2.54
N GLY A 49 8.49 -6.95 1.47
CA GLY A 49 9.50 -5.95 1.09
C GLY A 49 9.66 -4.83 2.11
N ALA A 50 8.55 -4.33 2.64
CA ALA A 50 8.55 -3.33 3.70
C ALA A 50 9.21 -3.87 4.98
N GLY A 51 8.91 -5.11 5.36
CA GLY A 51 9.53 -5.79 6.49
C GLY A 51 11.05 -5.98 6.32
N GLU A 52 11.49 -6.43 5.12
CA GLU A 52 12.91 -6.63 4.80
C GLU A 52 13.72 -5.32 4.82
N LEU A 53 13.09 -4.20 4.51
CA LEU A 53 13.73 -2.88 4.48
C LEU A 53 13.46 -2.05 5.75
N GLY A 54 12.69 -2.57 6.71
CA GLY A 54 12.40 -1.91 7.98
C GLY A 54 11.46 -0.72 7.89
N LEU A 55 10.59 -0.66 6.87
CA LEU A 55 9.56 0.37 6.77
C LEU A 55 8.51 0.20 7.87
N LYS A 56 7.89 1.31 8.24
CA LYS A 56 6.69 1.27 9.09
C LYS A 56 5.52 0.71 8.29
N ILE A 57 4.92 -0.36 8.81
CA ILE A 57 3.73 -1.00 8.27
C ILE A 57 2.56 -0.73 9.20
N LEU A 58 1.45 -0.28 8.63
CA LEU A 58 0.18 -0.05 9.31
C LEU A 58 -0.95 -0.74 8.56
N ALA A 59 -1.97 -1.16 9.29
CA ALA A 59 -3.17 -1.74 8.69
C ALA A 59 -4.43 -1.30 9.44
N THR A 60 -5.59 -1.40 8.78
CA THR A 60 -6.90 -1.11 9.39
C THR A 60 -7.92 -2.20 9.05
N GLU A 61 -8.97 -2.25 9.88
CA GLU A 61 -10.17 -3.06 9.64
C GLU A 61 -11.41 -2.18 9.67
N GLN A 62 -12.27 -2.32 8.67
CA GLN A 62 -13.57 -1.69 8.62
C GLN A 62 -14.61 -2.56 9.35
N TYR A 63 -15.23 -2.05 10.43
CA TYR A 63 -16.35 -2.73 11.11
C TYR A 63 -16.17 -4.26 11.21
N PRO A 64 -15.17 -4.79 11.91
CA PRO A 64 -14.82 -6.22 11.88
C PRO A 64 -15.94 -7.14 12.38
N LYS A 65 -16.86 -6.66 13.26
CA LYS A 65 -18.04 -7.42 13.66
C LYS A 65 -18.94 -7.80 12.48
N GLY A 66 -19.00 -6.95 11.45
CA GLY A 66 -19.76 -7.21 10.22
C GLY A 66 -18.95 -7.90 9.13
N LEU A 67 -17.70 -7.46 8.91
CA LEU A 67 -16.89 -7.82 7.75
C LEU A 67 -15.82 -8.90 8.03
N GLY A 68 -15.71 -9.34 9.28
CA GLY A 68 -14.66 -10.27 9.70
C GLY A 68 -13.31 -9.59 9.91
N PRO A 69 -12.29 -10.32 10.37
CA PRO A 69 -10.95 -9.81 10.52
C PRO A 69 -10.23 -9.68 9.18
N MET A 70 -9.07 -9.03 9.20
CA MET A 70 -8.11 -9.04 8.10
C MET A 70 -7.69 -10.48 7.80
N LEU A 71 -7.37 -10.77 6.53
CA LEU A 71 -6.86 -12.08 6.14
C LEU A 71 -5.63 -12.45 6.98
N SER A 72 -5.66 -13.64 7.58
CA SER A 72 -4.61 -14.10 8.51
C SER A 72 -3.22 -14.10 7.88
N GLU A 73 -3.13 -14.47 6.59
CA GLU A 73 -1.88 -14.46 5.82
C GLU A 73 -1.26 -13.07 5.62
N LEU A 74 -2.05 -12.00 5.71
CA LEU A 74 -1.59 -10.61 5.62
C LEU A 74 -1.44 -9.96 7.00
N ALA A 75 -2.15 -10.43 8.00
CA ALA A 75 -2.09 -9.92 9.37
C ALA A 75 -0.81 -10.35 10.11
N GLU A 76 -0.18 -11.44 9.66
CA GLU A 76 1.04 -11.96 10.25
C GLU A 76 2.17 -10.90 10.18
N GLY A 77 2.76 -10.58 11.32
CA GLY A 77 3.82 -9.57 11.41
C GLY A 77 3.33 -8.12 11.56
N ILE A 78 2.02 -7.85 11.54
CA ILE A 78 1.46 -6.53 11.86
C ILE A 78 1.04 -6.49 13.33
N PRO A 79 1.74 -5.73 14.20
CA PRO A 79 1.55 -5.83 15.65
C PRO A 79 0.17 -5.38 16.13
N GLN A 80 -0.46 -4.47 15.41
CA GLN A 80 -1.75 -3.90 15.77
C GLN A 80 -2.54 -3.52 14.52
N ILE A 81 -3.79 -3.97 14.44
CA ILE A 81 -4.72 -3.67 13.35
C ILE A 81 -5.97 -3.01 13.99
N PRO A 82 -5.97 -1.69 14.15
CA PRO A 82 -7.10 -0.98 14.73
C PRO A 82 -8.30 -0.97 13.79
N SER A 83 -9.50 -0.93 14.38
CA SER A 83 -10.75 -0.91 13.63
C SER A 83 -11.31 0.50 13.50
N LYS A 84 -12.06 0.74 12.42
CA LYS A 84 -12.73 2.01 12.14
C LYS A 84 -14.17 1.81 11.69
N MET A 85 -15.00 2.83 11.92
CA MET A 85 -16.36 2.91 11.41
C MET A 85 -16.48 3.86 10.23
N MET A 86 -15.69 4.93 10.18
CA MET A 86 -15.54 5.77 8.99
C MET A 86 -14.87 5.00 7.88
N PHE A 87 -15.21 5.28 6.64
CA PHE A 87 -14.55 4.65 5.50
C PHE A 87 -13.10 5.09 5.37
N SER A 88 -12.83 6.38 5.52
CA SER A 88 -11.46 6.89 5.60
C SER A 88 -10.75 6.45 6.89
N CYS A 89 -9.46 6.13 6.79
CA CYS A 89 -8.58 5.88 7.94
C CYS A 89 -8.39 7.09 8.85
N ARG A 90 -8.82 8.29 8.44
CA ARG A 90 -8.91 9.45 9.32
C ARG A 90 -9.77 9.16 10.56
N GLY A 91 -10.77 8.27 10.44
CA GLY A 91 -11.59 7.82 11.56
C GLY A 91 -10.91 6.80 12.48
N CYS A 92 -9.62 6.58 12.33
CA CYS A 92 -8.80 5.70 13.17
C CYS A 92 -7.64 6.51 13.77
N PRO A 93 -7.82 7.16 14.93
CA PRO A 93 -6.81 8.01 15.55
C PRO A 93 -5.47 7.31 15.75
N GLU A 94 -5.48 6.05 16.15
CA GLU A 94 -4.27 5.25 16.39
C GLU A 94 -3.41 5.14 15.13
N THR A 95 -4.03 4.96 13.97
CA THR A 95 -3.32 4.89 12.68
C THR A 95 -2.74 6.25 12.31
N ILE A 96 -3.51 7.32 12.45
CA ILE A 96 -3.07 8.68 12.10
C ILE A 96 -1.93 9.15 13.02
N GLU A 97 -2.01 8.89 14.32
CA GLU A 97 -0.95 9.19 15.29
C GLU A 97 0.35 8.43 14.96
N GLN A 98 0.26 7.17 14.55
CA GLN A 98 1.42 6.39 14.14
C GLN A 98 2.05 6.91 12.85
N ILE A 99 1.26 7.37 11.87
CA ILE A 99 1.78 8.01 10.65
C ILE A 99 2.51 9.31 11.04
N ALA A 100 1.89 10.16 11.85
CA ALA A 100 2.46 11.44 12.26
C ALA A 100 3.74 11.26 13.11
N GLY A 101 3.76 10.24 13.97
CA GLY A 101 4.87 9.98 14.90
C GLY A 101 6.10 9.31 14.30
N CYS A 102 6.02 8.73 13.09
CA CYS A 102 7.15 8.03 12.50
C CYS A 102 8.06 8.92 11.62
N GLY A 103 7.71 10.20 11.43
CA GLY A 103 8.51 11.14 10.64
C GLY A 103 8.42 10.95 9.12
N ALA A 104 7.55 10.05 8.65
CA ALA A 104 7.34 9.83 7.22
C ALA A 104 6.53 10.99 6.59
N HIS A 105 6.87 11.32 5.36
CA HIS A 105 6.16 12.32 4.56
C HIS A 105 5.36 11.71 3.41
N LYS A 106 5.57 10.42 3.15
CA LYS A 106 4.95 9.65 2.08
C LYS A 106 4.19 8.48 2.66
N VAL A 107 3.02 8.20 2.07
CA VAL A 107 2.22 7.05 2.43
C VAL A 107 1.90 6.27 1.16
N LEU A 108 2.34 5.01 1.09
CA LEU A 108 1.92 4.08 0.05
C LEU A 108 0.66 3.36 0.51
N LEU A 109 -0.41 3.46 -0.26
CA LEU A 109 -1.68 2.81 -0.01
C LEU A 109 -1.83 1.53 -0.82
N CYS A 110 -2.35 0.50 -0.19
CA CYS A 110 -2.90 -0.70 -0.82
C CYS A 110 -4.14 -1.19 -0.06
N GLY A 111 -4.95 -2.05 -0.65
CA GLY A 111 -6.14 -2.61 0.00
C GLY A 111 -7.47 -2.36 -0.72
N ILE A 112 -8.58 -2.45 -0.01
CA ILE A 112 -9.94 -2.41 -0.58
C ILE A 112 -10.92 -1.53 0.21
N GLU A 113 -12.04 -1.04 -0.39
CA GLU A 113 -12.24 -0.97 -1.85
C GLU A 113 -11.62 0.33 -2.38
N THR A 114 -11.08 0.29 -3.58
CA THR A 114 -10.38 1.42 -4.22
C THR A 114 -11.22 2.70 -4.19
N HIS A 115 -12.51 2.62 -4.52
CA HIS A 115 -13.43 3.76 -4.64
C HIS A 115 -14.09 4.18 -3.31
N VAL A 116 -13.86 3.45 -2.22
CA VAL A 116 -14.45 3.75 -0.90
C VAL A 116 -13.36 4.08 0.11
N CYS A 117 -12.86 3.08 0.83
CA CYS A 117 -11.92 3.29 1.94
C CYS A 117 -10.57 3.83 1.46
N VAL A 118 -10.05 3.29 0.34
CA VAL A 118 -8.75 3.71 -0.21
C VAL A 118 -8.80 5.15 -0.70
N GLN A 119 -9.75 5.48 -1.57
CA GLN A 119 -9.88 6.83 -2.14
C GLN A 119 -10.12 7.91 -1.08
N GLN A 120 -11.03 7.65 -0.12
CA GLN A 120 -11.30 8.61 0.94
C GLN A 120 -10.10 8.82 1.85
N THR A 121 -9.37 7.75 2.17
CA THR A 121 -8.12 7.84 2.93
C THR A 121 -7.06 8.62 2.17
N ALA A 122 -6.91 8.38 0.87
CA ALA A 122 -5.95 9.09 0.04
C ALA A 122 -6.19 10.62 0.11
N PHE A 123 -7.42 11.07 -0.09
CA PHE A 123 -7.75 12.49 -0.07
C PHE A 123 -7.59 13.13 1.32
N ASP A 124 -7.95 12.44 2.40
CA ASP A 124 -7.77 12.96 3.75
C ASP A 124 -6.29 13.06 4.15
N LEU A 125 -5.45 12.10 3.71
CA LEU A 125 -4.00 12.17 3.91
C LEU A 125 -3.36 13.30 3.11
N MET A 126 -3.76 13.51 1.84
CA MET A 126 -3.32 14.65 1.03
C MET A 126 -3.70 15.98 1.69
N ALA A 127 -4.94 16.10 2.17
CA ALA A 127 -5.41 17.29 2.90
C ALA A 127 -4.62 17.54 4.20
N SER A 128 -4.02 16.48 4.76
CA SER A 128 -3.14 16.54 5.94
C SER A 128 -1.66 16.80 5.60
N GLY A 129 -1.33 17.02 4.32
CA GLY A 129 0.01 17.39 3.85
C GLY A 129 0.92 16.22 3.50
N TYR A 130 0.42 14.98 3.49
CA TYR A 130 1.20 13.82 3.04
C TYR A 130 1.23 13.72 1.52
N ARG A 131 2.34 13.23 0.98
CA ARG A 131 2.40 12.74 -0.39
C ARG A 131 1.85 11.32 -0.42
N VAL A 132 0.81 11.10 -1.20
CA VAL A 132 0.13 9.81 -1.28
C VAL A 132 0.51 9.09 -2.57
N TYR A 133 0.93 7.85 -2.40
CA TYR A 133 1.22 6.89 -3.47
C TYR A 133 0.20 5.76 -3.40
N LEU A 134 -0.14 5.19 -4.53
CA LEU A 134 -1.12 4.12 -4.64
C LEU A 134 -0.56 2.98 -5.50
N ALA A 135 -0.42 1.79 -4.94
CA ALA A 135 -0.06 0.60 -5.69
C ALA A 135 -1.28 0.07 -6.47
N ALA A 136 -1.41 0.44 -7.74
CA ALA A 136 -2.60 0.14 -8.55
C ALA A 136 -2.89 -1.36 -8.70
N ASP A 137 -1.87 -2.18 -8.69
CA ASP A 137 -1.94 -3.65 -8.75
C ASP A 137 -2.17 -4.33 -7.39
N ALA A 138 -2.22 -3.53 -6.31
CA ALA A 138 -2.48 -3.96 -4.93
C ALA A 138 -3.73 -3.31 -4.33
N VAL A 139 -4.61 -2.73 -5.17
CA VAL A 139 -5.93 -2.22 -4.80
C VAL A 139 -7.00 -2.82 -5.70
N GLY A 140 -8.25 -2.87 -5.24
CA GLY A 140 -9.35 -3.42 -6.01
C GLY A 140 -10.72 -3.00 -5.51
N SER A 141 -11.73 -3.17 -6.36
CA SER A 141 -13.14 -2.96 -6.04
C SER A 141 -13.99 -4.11 -6.58
N ARG A 142 -15.21 -4.24 -6.09
CA ARG A 142 -16.17 -5.26 -6.57
C ARG A 142 -16.57 -5.06 -8.03
N PHE A 143 -16.59 -3.79 -8.47
CA PHE A 143 -16.97 -3.44 -9.84
C PHE A 143 -15.81 -2.71 -10.52
N ARG A 144 -15.48 -3.16 -11.73
CA ARG A 144 -14.39 -2.62 -12.53
C ARG A 144 -14.52 -1.12 -12.78
N MET A 145 -15.74 -0.65 -13.12
CA MET A 145 -15.97 0.77 -13.38
C MET A 145 -15.64 1.65 -12.16
N ASP A 146 -16.05 1.22 -10.94
CA ASP A 146 -15.76 1.94 -9.71
C ASP A 146 -14.25 2.00 -9.43
N HIS A 147 -13.55 0.90 -9.71
CA HIS A 147 -12.09 0.83 -9.57
C HIS A 147 -11.39 1.78 -10.53
N GLU A 148 -11.71 1.71 -11.82
CA GLU A 148 -11.07 2.52 -12.87
C GLU A 148 -11.31 4.02 -12.64
N LEU A 149 -12.56 4.42 -12.36
CA LEU A 149 -12.89 5.82 -12.07
C LEU A 149 -12.21 6.32 -10.79
N ALA A 150 -12.08 5.48 -9.77
CA ALA A 150 -11.37 5.86 -8.55
C ALA A 150 -9.87 6.10 -8.80
N LEU A 151 -9.20 5.23 -9.58
CA LEU A 151 -7.81 5.41 -9.97
C LEU A 151 -7.62 6.74 -10.72
N GLN A 152 -8.43 6.99 -11.76
CA GLN A 152 -8.37 8.23 -12.54
C GLN A 152 -8.60 9.47 -11.68
N ARG A 153 -9.59 9.42 -10.77
CA ARG A 153 -9.90 10.52 -9.87
C ARG A 153 -8.76 10.80 -8.90
N MET A 154 -8.17 9.79 -8.30
CA MET A 154 -7.03 9.94 -7.40
C MET A 154 -5.81 10.51 -8.13
N GLU A 155 -5.45 9.96 -9.30
CA GLU A 155 -4.34 10.43 -10.12
C GLU A 155 -4.52 11.90 -10.53
N SER A 156 -5.69 12.27 -11.06
CA SER A 156 -5.99 13.67 -11.45
C SER A 156 -6.01 14.66 -10.28
N SER A 157 -6.15 14.16 -9.06
CA SER A 157 -6.13 14.97 -7.83
C SER A 157 -4.74 15.05 -7.19
N GLY A 158 -3.71 14.39 -7.76
CA GLY A 158 -2.34 14.46 -7.29
C GLY A 158 -1.84 13.26 -6.48
N VAL A 159 -2.60 12.15 -6.41
CA VAL A 159 -2.08 10.88 -5.92
C VAL A 159 -1.12 10.30 -6.97
N THR A 160 0.07 9.90 -6.55
CA THR A 160 1.01 9.22 -7.45
C THR A 160 0.64 7.76 -7.59
N VAL A 161 0.18 7.36 -8.77
CA VAL A 161 -0.14 5.96 -9.08
C VAL A 161 1.15 5.22 -9.46
N THR A 162 1.38 4.08 -8.82
CA THR A 162 2.56 3.24 -9.03
C THR A 162 2.16 1.76 -9.00
N THR A 163 3.13 0.85 -9.04
CA THR A 163 2.92 -0.60 -8.91
C THR A 163 3.72 -1.17 -7.75
N THR A 164 3.35 -2.36 -7.31
CA THR A 164 4.07 -3.12 -6.28
C THR A 164 5.57 -3.21 -6.58
N GLU A 165 5.93 -3.61 -7.79
CA GLU A 165 7.33 -3.80 -8.18
C GLU A 165 8.10 -2.47 -8.21
N ALA A 166 7.51 -1.42 -8.75
CA ALA A 166 8.12 -0.08 -8.77
C ALA A 166 8.38 0.42 -7.35
N ALA A 167 7.39 0.30 -6.44
CA ALA A 167 7.53 0.68 -5.05
C ALA A 167 8.67 -0.07 -4.33
N LEU A 168 8.77 -1.39 -4.53
CA LEU A 168 9.82 -2.22 -3.95
C LEU A 168 11.22 -1.76 -4.40
N PHE A 169 11.39 -1.43 -5.68
CA PHE A 169 12.67 -0.93 -6.18
C PHE A 169 12.94 0.53 -5.78
N GLU A 170 11.93 1.36 -5.64
CA GLU A 170 12.11 2.71 -5.09
C GLU A 170 12.61 2.65 -3.63
N TRP A 171 12.06 1.78 -2.80
CA TRP A 171 12.51 1.59 -1.42
C TRP A 171 13.92 0.99 -1.33
N CYS A 172 14.25 0.04 -2.22
CA CYS A 172 15.55 -0.63 -2.25
C CYS A 172 16.69 0.26 -2.74
N GLU A 173 16.42 1.20 -3.63
CA GLU A 173 17.32 2.21 -4.22
C GLU A 173 18.54 1.66 -4.98
N VAL A 174 19.29 0.72 -4.41
CA VAL A 174 20.62 0.32 -4.89
C VAL A 174 20.70 -1.17 -5.15
N ALA A 175 21.12 -1.55 -6.36
CA ALA A 175 21.40 -2.93 -6.71
C ALA A 175 22.72 -3.45 -6.08
N GLY A 176 22.83 -4.78 -5.94
CA GLY A 176 24.06 -5.43 -5.47
C GLY A 176 24.21 -5.54 -3.96
N THR A 177 23.32 -4.94 -3.17
CA THR A 177 23.33 -5.02 -1.70
C THR A 177 22.66 -6.32 -1.20
N PRO A 178 22.85 -6.68 0.09
CA PRO A 178 22.07 -7.77 0.70
C PRO A 178 20.56 -7.53 0.64
N GLU A 179 20.13 -6.28 0.87
CA GLU A 179 18.71 -5.84 0.76
C GLU A 179 18.18 -6.09 -0.65
N PHE A 180 18.90 -5.66 -1.67
CA PHE A 180 18.53 -5.91 -3.07
C PHE A 180 18.36 -7.40 -3.37
N LYS A 181 19.21 -8.29 -2.82
CA LYS A 181 19.07 -9.75 -3.04
C LYS A 181 17.74 -10.26 -2.49
N ARG A 182 17.28 -9.74 -1.35
CA ARG A 182 15.99 -10.08 -0.72
C ARG A 182 14.82 -9.55 -1.55
N ILE A 183 14.85 -8.26 -1.92
CA ILE A 183 13.83 -7.64 -2.77
C ILE A 183 13.77 -8.34 -4.14
N SER A 184 14.90 -8.61 -4.77
CA SER A 184 14.95 -9.35 -6.06
C SER A 184 14.34 -10.75 -5.98
N ARG A 185 14.35 -11.40 -4.82
CA ARG A 185 13.67 -12.70 -4.61
C ARG A 185 12.16 -12.52 -4.59
N ILE A 186 11.65 -11.52 -3.86
CA ILE A 186 10.23 -11.18 -3.80
C ILE A 186 9.70 -10.81 -5.19
N VAL A 187 10.42 -9.98 -5.92
CA VAL A 187 10.01 -9.52 -7.26
C VAL A 187 9.93 -10.66 -8.28
N ARG A 188 10.80 -11.65 -8.17
CA ARG A 188 10.84 -12.82 -9.08
C ARG A 188 9.87 -13.94 -8.72
N GLU A 189 9.04 -13.78 -7.70
CA GLU A 189 8.01 -14.77 -7.40
C GLU A 189 7.00 -14.89 -8.57
N PRO A 190 6.62 -16.12 -8.95
CA PRO A 190 5.65 -16.31 -10.00
C PRO A 190 4.28 -15.76 -9.60
N SER A 191 3.62 -15.06 -10.53
CA SER A 191 2.26 -14.59 -10.33
C SER A 191 1.28 -15.77 -10.15
N PRO A 192 0.29 -15.66 -9.25
CA PRO A 192 -0.73 -16.69 -9.08
C PRO A 192 -1.74 -16.75 -10.25
N THR A 193 -1.70 -15.77 -11.16
CA THR A 193 -2.55 -15.70 -12.36
C THR A 193 -1.68 -15.71 -13.62
N SER A 194 -2.21 -16.20 -14.72
CA SER A 194 -1.51 -16.16 -16.02
C SER A 194 -1.40 -14.72 -16.52
N PHE A 195 -0.35 -14.42 -17.32
CA PHE A 195 -0.19 -13.10 -17.97
C PHE A 195 -1.33 -12.76 -18.95
N ALA A 196 -2.23 -13.72 -19.25
CA ALA A 196 -3.40 -13.47 -20.10
C ALA A 196 -4.53 -12.72 -19.38
N ASP A 197 -4.41 -12.52 -18.07
CA ASP A 197 -5.41 -11.86 -17.21
C ASP A 197 -5.01 -10.40 -16.88
N ASP A 198 -4.01 -9.85 -17.59
CA ASP A 198 -3.53 -8.47 -17.43
C ASP A 198 -4.21 -7.47 -18.36
#